data_aee1920004b2c1d4625f5f4bd47c03a3
#
_entry.id   aee1920004b2c1d4625f5f4bd47c03a3
#
_cell.length_a   1.000
_cell.length_b   1.000
_cell.length_c   1.000
_cell.angle_alpha   90.00
_cell.angle_beta   90.00
_cell.angle_gamma   90.00
#
_symmetry.space_group_name_H-M   'P 1'
#
loop_
_entity.id
_entity.type
_entity.pdbx_description
1 polymer ?
#
loop_
_entity_poly.entity_id
_entity_poly.type
_entity_poly.pdbx_seq_one_letter_code
_entity_poly.pdbx_strand_id
1 'polypeptide(L)'
;MKNVNYAKLFDLTGKTAVVTGGVGILGKCFCSGLAEFGANVVVLDIDENAVFEFAKELTTTYGVKAIGITCDTSSPSEVRHAVKLIVKKMGAIHILHNNAQGKTASVNFEDCSLEQWRMTSSVNEEGYFLMAQAVGKQMISQNLGGSIIQTSSIYGIMGADQRIYKNSSSKGKTMGTSAVYSFTKSGVIGLTKYLATYWANNKIRVNTITPGGVEDEQNETFKKQYSNRIPLGRMALKEEMVGALIYLASDASSYVTGQNIIVDGGLDAW
;
A
#
# COMPACT_ATOMS: atom_id res chain seq x y z
N MET A 1 -15.58 0.15 35.45
CA MET A 1 -14.82 0.17 34.18
C MET A 1 -15.63 -0.57 33.13
N LYS A 2 -15.88 -0.02 31.95
CA LYS A 2 -16.50 -0.77 30.86
C LYS A 2 -15.57 -1.93 30.49
N ASN A 3 -16.10 -3.15 30.41
CA ASN A 3 -15.33 -4.32 29.99
C ASN A 3 -14.96 -4.14 28.51
N VAL A 4 -13.76 -3.66 28.22
CA VAL A 4 -13.26 -3.46 26.86
C VAL A 4 -12.70 -4.78 26.35
N ASN A 5 -13.23 -5.28 25.25
CA ASN A 5 -12.64 -6.41 24.54
C ASN A 5 -11.57 -5.89 23.55
N TYR A 6 -10.32 -5.93 23.94
CA TYR A 6 -9.21 -5.40 23.14
C TYR A 6 -9.02 -6.13 21.80
N ALA A 7 -9.33 -7.41 21.71
CA ALA A 7 -9.27 -8.16 20.45
C ALA A 7 -10.27 -7.61 19.41
N LYS A 8 -11.45 -7.16 19.87
CA LYS A 8 -12.45 -6.53 18.98
C LYS A 8 -12.01 -5.21 18.37
N LEU A 9 -10.97 -4.57 18.91
CA LEU A 9 -10.43 -3.35 18.30
C LEU A 9 -9.85 -3.61 16.91
N PHE A 10 -9.46 -4.84 16.61
CA PHE A 10 -8.90 -5.26 15.32
C PHE A 10 -9.95 -5.84 14.37
N ASP A 11 -11.20 -5.99 14.80
CA ASP A 11 -12.29 -6.55 13.99
C ASP A 11 -12.67 -5.58 12.86
N LEU A 12 -12.67 -6.09 11.65
CA LEU A 12 -13.02 -5.35 10.43
C LEU A 12 -14.37 -5.81 9.84
N THR A 13 -15.13 -6.65 10.58
CA THR A 13 -16.42 -7.16 10.11
C THR A 13 -17.36 -6.02 9.71
N GLY A 14 -17.94 -6.12 8.52
CA GLY A 14 -18.82 -5.09 7.96
C GLY A 14 -18.12 -3.88 7.35
N LYS A 15 -16.78 -3.76 7.46
CA LYS A 15 -16.03 -2.72 6.77
C LYS A 15 -15.74 -3.14 5.32
N THR A 16 -15.65 -2.17 4.42
CA THR A 16 -15.20 -2.38 3.04
C THR A 16 -13.83 -1.76 2.87
N ALA A 17 -12.85 -2.58 2.50
CA ALA A 17 -11.48 -2.18 2.23
C ALA A 17 -11.19 -2.23 0.72
N VAL A 18 -10.61 -1.16 0.19
CA VAL A 18 -10.13 -1.06 -1.20
C VAL A 18 -8.61 -1.13 -1.18
N VAL A 19 -8.02 -2.05 -1.94
CA VAL A 19 -6.56 -2.20 -2.07
C VAL A 19 -6.17 -1.98 -3.53
N THR A 20 -5.37 -0.95 -3.81
CA THR A 20 -4.80 -0.71 -5.14
C THR A 20 -3.53 -1.54 -5.33
N GLY A 21 -3.27 -2.01 -6.56
CA GLY A 21 -2.20 -2.97 -6.79
C GLY A 21 -2.48 -4.30 -6.08
N GLY A 22 -3.75 -4.67 -6.01
CA GLY A 22 -4.26 -5.75 -5.15
C GLY A 22 -3.81 -7.16 -5.54
N VAL A 23 -3.34 -7.35 -6.78
CA VAL A 23 -2.79 -8.65 -7.25
C VAL A 23 -1.26 -8.69 -7.26
N GLY A 24 -0.60 -7.60 -6.86
CA GLY A 24 0.85 -7.56 -6.63
C GLY A 24 1.29 -8.38 -5.42
N ILE A 25 2.61 -8.53 -5.23
CA ILE A 25 3.22 -9.35 -4.17
C ILE A 25 2.67 -8.98 -2.78
N LEU A 26 2.76 -7.71 -2.39
CA LEU A 26 2.22 -7.23 -1.12
C LEU A 26 0.70 -7.08 -1.17
N GLY A 27 0.14 -6.68 -2.33
CA GLY A 27 -1.29 -6.49 -2.51
C GLY A 27 -2.11 -7.73 -2.16
N LYS A 28 -1.68 -8.90 -2.61
CA LYS A 28 -2.32 -10.18 -2.27
C LYS A 28 -2.31 -10.44 -0.76
N CYS A 29 -1.17 -10.23 -0.09
CA CYS A 29 -1.08 -10.41 1.36
C CYS A 29 -1.96 -9.41 2.11
N PHE A 30 -2.01 -8.17 1.68
CA PHE A 30 -2.86 -7.14 2.28
C PHE A 30 -4.35 -7.45 2.11
N CYS A 31 -4.78 -7.86 0.92
CA CYS A 31 -6.16 -8.28 0.67
C CYS A 31 -6.54 -9.49 1.53
N SER A 32 -5.67 -10.51 1.60
CA SER A 32 -5.89 -11.71 2.41
C SER A 32 -5.99 -11.37 3.89
N GLY A 33 -5.06 -10.58 4.42
CA GLY A 33 -5.11 -10.16 5.83
C GLY A 33 -6.37 -9.36 6.17
N LEU A 34 -6.76 -8.40 5.32
CA LEU A 34 -8.01 -7.65 5.53
C LEU A 34 -9.23 -8.56 5.53
N ALA A 35 -9.28 -9.55 4.62
CA ALA A 35 -10.35 -10.53 4.54
C ALA A 35 -10.38 -11.45 5.78
N GLU A 36 -9.23 -11.92 6.25
CA GLU A 36 -9.11 -12.76 7.45
C GLU A 36 -9.61 -12.05 8.71
N PHE A 37 -9.42 -10.73 8.81
CA PHE A 37 -9.97 -9.90 9.89
C PHE A 37 -11.43 -9.44 9.64
N GLY A 38 -12.12 -10.02 8.65
CA GLY A 38 -13.55 -9.86 8.42
C GLY A 38 -13.97 -8.73 7.49
N ALA A 39 -13.02 -8.00 6.88
CA ALA A 39 -13.37 -6.95 5.93
C ALA A 39 -13.90 -7.53 4.61
N ASN A 40 -14.89 -6.87 4.03
CA ASN A 40 -15.20 -7.03 2.61
C ASN A 40 -14.08 -6.37 1.79
N VAL A 41 -13.59 -7.02 0.73
CA VAL A 41 -12.39 -6.57 0.02
C VAL A 41 -12.69 -6.21 -1.43
N VAL A 42 -12.19 -5.07 -1.86
CA VAL A 42 -12.13 -4.68 -3.27
C VAL A 42 -10.69 -4.81 -3.73
N VAL A 43 -10.43 -5.79 -4.58
CA VAL A 43 -9.14 -5.98 -5.25
C VAL A 43 -9.11 -5.09 -6.49
N LEU A 44 -8.29 -4.03 -6.48
CA LEU A 44 -8.19 -3.09 -7.57
C LEU A 44 -6.80 -3.16 -8.21
N ASP A 45 -6.74 -3.44 -9.50
CA ASP A 45 -5.50 -3.55 -10.27
C ASP A 45 -5.78 -3.31 -11.76
N ILE A 46 -4.73 -3.23 -12.57
CA ILE A 46 -4.83 -3.14 -14.03
C ILE A 46 -5.03 -4.51 -14.71
N ASP A 47 -4.71 -5.61 -14.03
CA ASP A 47 -4.86 -6.97 -14.54
C ASP A 47 -6.30 -7.48 -14.31
N GLU A 48 -7.11 -7.39 -15.36
CA GLU A 48 -8.53 -7.74 -15.32
C GLU A 48 -8.77 -9.19 -14.85
N ASN A 49 -8.06 -10.15 -15.43
CA ASN A 49 -8.27 -11.55 -15.09
C ASN A 49 -7.84 -11.84 -13.64
N ALA A 50 -6.69 -11.35 -13.24
CA ALA A 50 -6.14 -11.59 -11.92
C ALA A 50 -7.01 -11.00 -10.80
N VAL A 51 -7.61 -9.81 -10.98
CA VAL A 51 -8.49 -9.23 -9.94
C VAL A 51 -9.76 -10.04 -9.73
N PHE A 52 -10.37 -10.59 -10.79
CA PHE A 52 -11.58 -11.39 -10.66
C PHE A 52 -11.31 -12.76 -10.04
N GLU A 53 -10.26 -13.44 -10.47
CA GLU A 53 -9.86 -14.74 -9.93
C GLU A 53 -9.51 -14.61 -8.43
N PHE A 54 -8.69 -13.65 -8.09
CA PHE A 54 -8.27 -13.45 -6.71
C PHE A 54 -9.43 -13.01 -5.78
N ALA A 55 -10.35 -12.17 -6.25
CA ALA A 55 -11.55 -11.82 -5.48
C ALA A 55 -12.43 -13.04 -5.20
N LYS A 56 -12.56 -13.97 -6.15
CA LYS A 56 -13.27 -15.25 -5.96
C LYS A 56 -12.56 -16.12 -4.93
N GLU A 57 -11.24 -16.22 -4.99
CA GLU A 57 -10.42 -16.93 -4.02
C GLU A 57 -10.63 -16.37 -2.59
N LEU A 58 -10.56 -15.04 -2.41
CA LEU A 58 -10.81 -14.41 -1.11
C LEU A 58 -12.20 -14.73 -0.55
N THR A 59 -13.23 -14.69 -1.41
CA THR A 59 -14.59 -15.03 -0.99
C THR A 59 -14.69 -16.49 -0.55
N THR A 60 -14.06 -17.40 -1.28
CA THR A 60 -14.10 -18.84 -0.96
C THR A 60 -13.34 -19.17 0.32
N THR A 61 -12.17 -18.54 0.49
CA THR A 61 -11.25 -18.84 1.61
C THR A 61 -11.70 -18.24 2.91
N TYR A 62 -12.17 -16.99 2.90
CA TYR A 62 -12.45 -16.22 4.12
C TYR A 62 -13.96 -16.01 4.39
N GLY A 63 -14.84 -16.37 3.45
CA GLY A 63 -16.28 -16.18 3.60
C GLY A 63 -16.75 -14.72 3.56
N VAL A 64 -15.89 -13.78 3.19
CA VAL A 64 -16.23 -12.37 3.05
C VAL A 64 -16.70 -12.04 1.63
N LYS A 65 -17.37 -10.91 1.47
CA LYS A 65 -17.67 -10.39 0.14
C LYS A 65 -16.41 -9.76 -0.47
N ALA A 66 -15.90 -10.34 -1.56
CA ALA A 66 -14.81 -9.74 -2.31
C ALA A 66 -15.20 -9.50 -3.77
N ILE A 67 -14.70 -8.41 -4.37
CA ILE A 67 -14.91 -8.07 -5.77
C ILE A 67 -13.60 -7.61 -6.41
N GLY A 68 -13.38 -8.01 -7.68
CA GLY A 68 -12.33 -7.47 -8.53
C GLY A 68 -12.82 -6.25 -9.30
N ILE A 69 -11.98 -5.25 -9.45
CA ILE A 69 -12.23 -4.07 -10.29
C ILE A 69 -10.95 -3.73 -11.04
N THR A 70 -11.06 -3.72 -12.37
CA THR A 70 -9.97 -3.26 -13.23
C THR A 70 -9.92 -1.74 -13.23
N CYS A 71 -8.75 -1.17 -12.92
CA CYS A 71 -8.57 0.28 -12.88
C CYS A 71 -7.09 0.65 -12.97
N ASP A 72 -6.75 1.49 -13.94
CA ASP A 72 -5.49 2.24 -13.93
C ASP A 72 -5.63 3.43 -12.97
N THR A 73 -4.90 3.39 -11.87
CA THR A 73 -4.93 4.46 -10.85
C THR A 73 -4.37 5.79 -11.35
N SER A 74 -3.62 5.80 -12.45
CA SER A 74 -3.13 7.02 -13.10
C SER A 74 -4.19 7.70 -14.00
N SER A 75 -5.32 7.02 -14.25
CA SER A 75 -6.43 7.53 -15.07
C SER A 75 -7.53 8.17 -14.21
N PRO A 76 -7.70 9.50 -14.24
CA PRO A 76 -8.75 10.18 -13.45
C PRO A 76 -10.18 9.70 -13.74
N SER A 77 -10.44 9.28 -14.98
CA SER A 77 -11.77 8.78 -15.39
C SER A 77 -12.03 7.39 -14.82
N GLU A 78 -11.05 6.50 -14.88
CA GLU A 78 -11.17 5.13 -14.36
C GLU A 78 -11.27 5.12 -12.83
N VAL A 79 -10.48 5.93 -12.14
CA VAL A 79 -10.58 6.10 -10.68
C VAL A 79 -11.98 6.54 -10.26
N ARG A 80 -12.55 7.58 -10.92
CA ARG A 80 -13.91 8.03 -10.63
C ARG A 80 -14.96 6.96 -10.92
N HIS A 81 -14.79 6.20 -12.02
CA HIS A 81 -15.67 5.09 -12.36
C HIS A 81 -15.58 3.96 -11.33
N ALA A 82 -14.37 3.55 -10.98
CA ALA A 82 -14.11 2.51 -9.99
C ALA A 82 -14.77 2.85 -8.63
N VAL A 83 -14.57 4.07 -8.11
CA VAL A 83 -15.19 4.48 -6.83
C VAL A 83 -16.71 4.41 -6.89
N LYS A 84 -17.36 4.89 -7.97
CA LYS A 84 -18.81 4.78 -8.15
C LYS A 84 -19.27 3.32 -8.17
N LEU A 85 -18.54 2.46 -8.87
CA LEU A 85 -18.85 1.02 -8.96
C LEU A 85 -18.69 0.32 -7.61
N ILE A 86 -17.65 0.66 -6.85
CA ILE A 86 -17.43 0.15 -5.49
C ILE A 86 -18.63 0.51 -4.60
N VAL A 87 -19.02 1.76 -4.58
CA VAL A 87 -20.17 2.22 -3.76
C VAL A 87 -21.45 1.51 -4.18
N LYS A 88 -21.70 1.36 -5.48
CA LYS A 88 -22.88 0.62 -5.98
C LYS A 88 -22.90 -0.83 -5.53
N LYS A 89 -21.74 -1.51 -5.51
CA LYS A 89 -21.65 -2.96 -5.20
C LYS A 89 -21.48 -3.24 -3.70
N MET A 90 -20.78 -2.36 -2.97
CA MET A 90 -20.36 -2.59 -1.57
C MET A 90 -21.09 -1.68 -0.57
N GLY A 91 -21.79 -0.65 -1.03
CA GLY A 91 -22.52 0.31 -0.21
C GLY A 91 -21.67 1.48 0.30
N ALA A 92 -20.52 1.21 0.90
CA ALA A 92 -19.62 2.23 1.45
C ALA A 92 -18.17 1.82 1.30
N ILE A 93 -17.24 2.80 1.49
CA ILE A 93 -15.79 2.56 1.58
C ILE A 93 -15.33 3.01 2.97
N HIS A 94 -14.73 2.12 3.74
CA HIS A 94 -14.27 2.39 5.10
C HIS A 94 -12.74 2.46 5.18
N ILE A 95 -12.06 1.70 4.32
CA ILE A 95 -10.61 1.59 4.29
C ILE A 95 -10.14 1.74 2.85
N LEU A 96 -9.13 2.59 2.63
CA LEU A 96 -8.36 2.64 1.39
C LEU A 96 -6.91 2.29 1.70
N HIS A 97 -6.37 1.29 1.04
CA HIS A 97 -4.94 1.03 1.03
C HIS A 97 -4.37 1.35 -0.35
N ASN A 98 -3.73 2.51 -0.48
CA ASN A 98 -2.96 2.89 -1.66
C ASN A 98 -1.64 2.14 -1.66
N ASN A 99 -1.54 1.10 -2.50
CA ASN A 99 -0.39 0.22 -2.58
C ASN A 99 0.11 0.02 -4.02
N ALA A 100 -0.65 0.45 -5.03
CA ALA A 100 -0.24 0.32 -6.42
C ALA A 100 1.15 0.95 -6.66
N GLN A 101 1.95 0.29 -7.48
CA GLN A 101 3.28 0.75 -7.85
C GLN A 101 3.49 0.64 -9.36
N GLY A 102 3.91 1.74 -9.96
CA GLY A 102 4.31 1.78 -11.36
C GLY A 102 5.63 1.07 -11.60
N LYS A 103 5.84 0.66 -12.85
CA LYS A 103 7.12 0.11 -13.29
C LYS A 103 8.20 1.17 -13.09
N THR A 104 9.31 0.78 -12.47
CA THR A 104 10.50 1.62 -12.33
C THR A 104 11.57 1.12 -13.29
N ALA A 105 12.14 2.00 -14.09
CA ALA A 105 13.32 1.69 -14.87
C ALA A 105 14.54 1.69 -13.95
N SER A 106 15.34 0.62 -13.99
CA SER A 106 16.66 0.60 -13.35
C SER A 106 17.66 1.23 -14.32
N VAL A 107 17.80 2.56 -14.25
CA VAL A 107 18.73 3.35 -15.06
C VAL A 107 19.55 4.24 -14.15
N ASN A 108 20.77 4.61 -14.57
CA ASN A 108 21.54 5.63 -13.89
C ASN A 108 20.75 6.94 -13.86
N PHE A 109 20.98 7.77 -12.86
CA PHE A 109 20.25 9.03 -12.74
C PHE A 109 20.49 9.94 -13.96
N GLU A 110 21.73 9.99 -14.44
CA GLU A 110 22.15 10.81 -15.58
C GLU A 110 21.48 10.41 -16.90
N ASP A 111 21.08 9.14 -17.01
CA ASP A 111 20.48 8.57 -18.22
C ASP A 111 18.94 8.48 -18.12
N CYS A 112 18.35 8.88 -16.99
CA CYS A 112 16.91 8.80 -16.77
C CYS A 112 16.16 9.82 -17.63
N SER A 113 15.40 9.35 -18.60
CA SER A 113 14.59 10.25 -19.43
C SER A 113 13.39 10.80 -18.64
N LEU A 114 12.90 11.98 -19.04
CA LEU A 114 11.70 12.57 -18.48
C LEU A 114 10.46 11.67 -18.65
N GLU A 115 10.42 10.89 -19.73
CA GLU A 115 9.35 9.92 -19.97
C GLU A 115 9.38 8.78 -18.93
N GLN A 116 10.55 8.20 -18.65
CA GLN A 116 10.72 7.20 -17.60
C GLN A 116 10.37 7.73 -16.21
N TRP A 117 10.75 8.98 -15.92
CA TRP A 117 10.36 9.68 -14.71
C TRP A 117 8.84 9.77 -14.59
N ARG A 118 8.17 10.30 -15.62
CA ARG A 118 6.72 10.49 -15.64
C ARG A 118 5.96 9.17 -15.55
N MET A 119 6.42 8.11 -16.21
CA MET A 119 5.82 6.78 -16.16
C MET A 119 5.76 6.23 -14.72
N THR A 120 6.80 6.44 -13.92
CA THR A 120 6.79 6.03 -12.51
C THR A 120 5.94 6.97 -11.65
N SER A 121 6.06 8.29 -11.84
CA SER A 121 5.32 9.30 -11.07
C SER A 121 3.82 9.20 -11.29
N SER A 122 3.35 8.89 -12.50
CA SER A 122 1.92 8.80 -12.80
C SER A 122 1.17 7.80 -11.91
N VAL A 123 1.81 6.67 -11.58
CA VAL A 123 1.20 5.68 -10.67
C VAL A 123 1.53 5.98 -9.21
N ASN A 124 2.83 6.23 -8.90
CA ASN A 124 3.30 6.31 -7.52
C ASN A 124 2.94 7.62 -6.82
N GLU A 125 2.60 8.66 -7.56
CA GLU A 125 2.31 10.00 -7.05
C GLU A 125 0.89 10.44 -7.45
N GLU A 126 0.62 10.57 -8.76
CA GLU A 126 -0.70 11.00 -9.25
C GLU A 126 -1.77 9.95 -8.91
N GLY A 127 -1.48 8.64 -9.04
CA GLY A 127 -2.41 7.57 -8.68
C GLY A 127 -2.79 7.57 -7.20
N TYR A 128 -1.83 7.82 -6.31
CA TYR A 128 -2.08 7.96 -4.88
C TYR A 128 -2.95 9.19 -4.58
N PHE A 129 -2.64 10.31 -5.21
CA PHE A 129 -3.44 11.53 -5.11
C PHE A 129 -4.88 11.29 -5.60
N LEU A 130 -5.06 10.74 -6.80
CA LEU A 130 -6.37 10.52 -7.41
C LEU A 130 -7.25 9.58 -6.58
N MET A 131 -6.68 8.46 -6.13
CA MET A 131 -7.39 7.51 -5.27
C MET A 131 -7.74 8.11 -3.91
N ALA A 132 -6.80 8.78 -3.26
CA ALA A 132 -7.06 9.46 -1.99
C ALA A 132 -8.14 10.53 -2.14
N GLN A 133 -8.09 11.34 -3.21
CA GLN A 133 -9.09 12.39 -3.48
C GLN A 133 -10.49 11.80 -3.72
N ALA A 134 -10.60 10.79 -4.58
CA ALA A 134 -11.90 10.22 -4.95
C ALA A 134 -12.53 9.46 -3.76
N VAL A 135 -11.74 8.64 -3.07
CA VAL A 135 -12.22 7.89 -1.90
C VAL A 135 -12.45 8.81 -0.70
N GLY A 136 -11.57 9.80 -0.45
CA GLY A 136 -11.76 10.79 0.61
C GLY A 136 -13.06 11.59 0.42
N LYS A 137 -13.35 12.04 -0.81
CA LYS A 137 -14.64 12.68 -1.15
C LYS A 137 -15.84 11.76 -0.86
N GLN A 138 -15.71 10.47 -1.17
CA GLN A 138 -16.75 9.48 -0.86
C GLN A 138 -16.88 9.27 0.66
N MET A 139 -15.80 9.15 1.40
CA MET A 139 -15.81 9.01 2.86
C MET A 139 -16.46 10.22 3.55
N ILE A 140 -16.21 11.43 3.06
CA ILE A 140 -16.88 12.65 3.54
C ILE A 140 -18.38 12.57 3.27
N SER A 141 -18.79 12.23 2.04
CA SER A 141 -20.20 12.15 1.65
C SER A 141 -20.99 11.12 2.45
N GLN A 142 -20.42 9.98 2.76
CA GLN A 142 -21.07 8.93 3.55
C GLN A 142 -21.08 9.22 5.07
N ASN A 143 -20.27 10.16 5.54
CA ASN A 143 -20.18 10.63 6.94
C ASN A 143 -19.98 9.52 7.98
N LEU A 144 -19.23 8.47 7.61
CA LEU A 144 -18.92 7.33 8.49
C LEU A 144 -17.48 7.35 9.03
N GLY A 145 -16.70 8.40 8.64
CA GLY A 145 -15.26 8.40 8.85
C GLY A 145 -14.55 7.40 7.93
N GLY A 146 -13.28 7.09 8.23
CA GLY A 146 -12.51 6.12 7.45
C GLY A 146 -11.04 6.05 7.82
N SER A 147 -10.35 5.09 7.23
CA SER A 147 -8.88 4.97 7.32
C SER A 147 -8.28 4.87 5.93
N ILE A 148 -7.36 5.80 5.62
CA ILE A 148 -6.55 5.77 4.40
C ILE A 148 -5.13 5.41 4.79
N ILE A 149 -4.59 4.35 4.19
CA ILE A 149 -3.24 3.86 4.42
C ILE A 149 -2.46 3.99 3.11
N GLN A 150 -1.32 4.65 3.17
CA GLN A 150 -0.44 4.87 2.03
C GLN A 150 0.79 3.97 2.15
N THR A 151 1.21 3.29 1.09
CA THR A 151 2.45 2.51 1.07
C THR A 151 3.61 3.35 0.57
N SER A 152 4.52 3.72 1.46
CA SER A 152 5.81 4.33 1.12
C SER A 152 6.87 3.23 0.89
N SER A 153 8.09 3.51 1.20
CA SER A 153 9.25 2.62 1.16
C SER A 153 10.33 3.15 2.10
N ILE A 154 11.21 2.28 2.56
CA ILE A 154 12.42 2.70 3.26
C ILE A 154 13.20 3.75 2.46
N TYR A 155 13.17 3.70 1.13
CA TYR A 155 13.79 4.70 0.26
C TYR A 155 12.98 6.00 0.13
N GLY A 156 11.85 6.10 0.80
CA GLY A 156 11.15 7.37 1.03
C GLY A 156 11.65 8.15 2.25
N ILE A 157 12.44 7.52 3.12
CA ILE A 157 12.97 8.13 4.35
C ILE A 157 14.49 8.11 4.44
N MET A 158 15.16 7.27 3.67
CA MET A 158 16.63 7.19 3.61
C MET A 158 17.13 7.00 2.18
N GLY A 159 18.39 7.37 1.93
CA GLY A 159 19.05 7.12 0.65
C GLY A 159 19.34 5.65 0.41
N ALA A 160 19.21 5.23 -0.85
CA ALA A 160 19.56 3.88 -1.24
C ALA A 160 21.10 3.67 -1.22
N ASP A 161 21.55 2.61 -0.55
CA ASP A 161 22.96 2.20 -0.64
C ASP A 161 23.21 1.49 -1.98
N GLN A 162 23.81 2.19 -2.92
CA GLN A 162 24.05 1.65 -4.26
C GLN A 162 24.98 0.43 -4.27
N ARG A 163 25.78 0.21 -3.22
CA ARG A 163 26.72 -0.92 -3.11
C ARG A 163 25.99 -2.27 -3.05
N ILE A 164 24.77 -2.33 -2.51
CA ILE A 164 24.00 -3.57 -2.40
C ILE A 164 23.52 -4.09 -3.77
N TYR A 165 23.52 -3.25 -4.79
CA TYR A 165 23.07 -3.64 -6.14
C TYR A 165 24.18 -4.23 -7.01
N LYS A 166 25.44 -4.19 -6.55
CA LYS A 166 26.56 -4.76 -7.30
C LYS A 166 26.40 -6.29 -7.41
N ASN A 167 26.38 -6.79 -8.65
CA ASN A 167 26.15 -8.20 -8.98
C ASN A 167 24.77 -8.75 -8.49
N SER A 168 23.81 -7.86 -8.33
CA SER A 168 22.48 -8.20 -7.83
C SER A 168 21.48 -8.31 -8.99
N SER A 169 20.57 -9.29 -8.89
CA SER A 169 19.52 -9.50 -9.87
C SER A 169 18.23 -9.97 -9.22
N SER A 170 17.10 -9.69 -9.90
CA SER A 170 15.78 -10.25 -9.59
C SER A 170 15.12 -10.66 -10.88
N LYS A 171 14.52 -11.86 -10.91
CA LYS A 171 13.90 -12.44 -12.13
C LYS A 171 14.83 -12.40 -13.34
N GLY A 172 16.14 -12.64 -13.12
CA GLY A 172 17.16 -12.60 -14.18
C GLY A 172 17.53 -11.23 -14.73
N LYS A 173 17.00 -10.13 -14.16
CA LYS A 173 17.33 -8.75 -14.56
C LYS A 173 18.20 -8.08 -13.52
N THR A 174 19.16 -7.25 -13.95
CA THR A 174 19.99 -6.45 -13.05
C THR A 174 19.11 -5.58 -12.16
N MET A 175 19.41 -5.58 -10.85
CA MET A 175 18.71 -4.76 -9.88
C MET A 175 19.32 -3.37 -9.76
N GLY A 176 18.49 -2.43 -9.39
CA GLY A 176 18.85 -1.06 -9.06
C GLY A 176 17.65 -0.35 -8.45
N THR A 177 17.85 0.87 -8.02
CA THR A 177 16.76 1.75 -7.60
C THR A 177 16.84 3.06 -8.36
N SER A 178 15.71 3.65 -8.68
CA SER A 178 15.66 4.93 -9.42
C SER A 178 15.40 6.09 -8.47
N ALA A 179 15.90 7.27 -8.83
CA ALA A 179 15.66 8.49 -8.06
C ALA A 179 14.17 8.83 -7.98
N VAL A 180 13.40 8.60 -9.06
CA VAL A 180 11.96 8.84 -9.07
C VAL A 180 11.21 7.96 -8.06
N TYR A 181 11.68 6.74 -7.82
CA TYR A 181 11.09 5.88 -6.79
C TYR A 181 11.25 6.50 -5.40
N SER A 182 12.47 6.89 -5.03
CA SER A 182 12.73 7.54 -3.74
C SER A 182 11.97 8.86 -3.61
N PHE A 183 11.94 9.67 -4.65
CA PHE A 183 11.20 10.93 -4.69
C PHE A 183 9.70 10.73 -4.44
N THR A 184 9.05 9.85 -5.20
CA THR A 184 7.61 9.62 -5.07
C THR A 184 7.25 9.00 -3.72
N LYS A 185 8.07 8.08 -3.19
CA LYS A 185 7.86 7.46 -1.89
C LYS A 185 8.05 8.44 -0.71
N SER A 186 8.93 9.43 -0.85
CA SER A 186 9.02 10.56 0.09
C SER A 186 7.79 11.45 0.02
N GLY A 187 7.30 11.75 -1.18
CA GLY A 187 6.09 12.55 -1.42
C GLY A 187 4.84 11.97 -0.78
N VAL A 188 4.72 10.64 -0.78
CA VAL A 188 3.62 9.92 -0.10
C VAL A 188 3.53 10.26 1.40
N ILE A 189 4.67 10.39 2.09
CA ILE A 189 4.70 10.74 3.52
C ILE A 189 4.22 12.19 3.72
N GLY A 190 4.63 13.11 2.84
CA GLY A 190 4.17 14.49 2.84
C GLY A 190 2.66 14.59 2.63
N LEU A 191 2.14 13.88 1.62
CA LEU A 191 0.71 13.80 1.32
C LEU A 191 -0.08 13.25 2.52
N THR A 192 0.43 12.21 3.18
CA THR A 192 -0.18 11.63 4.38
C THR A 192 -0.37 12.66 5.49
N LYS A 193 0.67 13.42 5.80
CA LYS A 193 0.61 14.48 6.86
C LYS A 193 -0.40 15.56 6.50
N TYR A 194 -0.41 16.01 5.26
CA TYR A 194 -1.37 17.00 4.79
C TYR A 194 -2.81 16.51 4.93
N LEU A 195 -3.12 15.32 4.41
CA LEU A 195 -4.48 14.77 4.43
C LEU A 195 -4.95 14.42 5.85
N ALA A 196 -4.06 13.96 6.72
CA ALA A 196 -4.36 13.65 8.11
C ALA A 196 -4.92 14.86 8.87
N THR A 197 -4.34 16.04 8.66
CA THR A 197 -4.81 17.28 9.26
C THR A 197 -6.04 17.83 8.55
N TYR A 198 -6.06 17.75 7.22
CA TYR A 198 -7.13 18.31 6.39
C TYR A 198 -8.48 17.61 6.61
N TRP A 199 -8.48 16.28 6.80
CA TRP A 199 -9.70 15.49 6.97
C TRP A 199 -10.01 15.07 8.41
N ALA A 200 -9.29 15.57 9.39
CA ALA A 200 -9.51 15.24 10.81
C ALA A 200 -10.96 15.48 11.27
N ASN A 201 -11.54 16.60 10.89
CA ASN A 201 -12.94 16.94 11.23
C ASN A 201 -13.97 15.99 10.58
N ASN A 202 -13.59 15.28 9.53
CA ASN A 202 -14.41 14.28 8.86
C ASN A 202 -14.22 12.88 9.45
N LYS A 203 -13.45 12.75 10.54
CA LYS A 203 -13.09 11.47 11.18
C LYS A 203 -12.38 10.50 10.23
N ILE A 204 -11.64 11.02 9.26
CA ILE A 204 -10.81 10.24 8.34
C ILE A 204 -9.37 10.31 8.83
N ARG A 205 -8.81 9.15 9.18
CA ARG A 205 -7.41 9.01 9.53
C ARG A 205 -6.60 8.72 8.27
N VAL A 206 -5.41 9.28 8.18
CA VAL A 206 -4.49 9.01 7.06
C VAL A 206 -3.11 8.71 7.62
N ASN A 207 -2.57 7.54 7.32
CA ASN A 207 -1.28 7.07 7.80
C ASN A 207 -0.48 6.40 6.68
N THR A 208 0.80 6.17 6.91
CA THR A 208 1.70 5.50 5.98
C THR A 208 2.25 4.22 6.60
N ILE A 209 2.40 3.18 5.78
CA ILE A 209 3.26 2.03 6.05
C ILE A 209 4.51 2.19 5.19
N THR A 210 5.68 2.05 5.81
CA THR A 210 6.98 2.12 5.15
C THR A 210 7.69 0.76 5.26
N PRO A 211 7.53 -0.12 4.26
CA PRO A 211 8.24 -1.38 4.22
C PRO A 211 9.75 -1.19 4.01
N GLY A 212 10.54 -2.02 4.67
CA GLY A 212 11.92 -2.33 4.28
C GLY A 212 11.97 -3.27 3.09
N GLY A 213 13.09 -3.95 2.91
CA GLY A 213 13.25 -4.95 1.85
C GLY A 213 12.45 -6.21 2.15
N VAL A 214 11.51 -6.53 1.26
CA VAL A 214 10.72 -7.75 1.31
C VAL A 214 11.34 -8.80 0.40
N GLU A 215 11.48 -10.02 0.91
CA GLU A 215 12.02 -11.14 0.15
C GLU A 215 11.06 -11.58 -0.96
N ASP A 216 11.62 -11.75 -2.16
CA ASP A 216 10.95 -12.28 -3.34
C ASP A 216 11.99 -13.07 -4.16
N GLU A 217 11.99 -12.95 -5.46
CA GLU A 217 12.91 -13.66 -6.38
C GLU A 217 14.28 -12.94 -6.59
N GLN A 218 14.77 -12.21 -5.59
CA GLN A 218 16.11 -11.63 -5.63
C GLN A 218 17.18 -12.72 -5.47
N ASN A 219 18.34 -12.54 -6.13
CA ASN A 219 19.43 -13.48 -5.99
C ASN A 219 20.08 -13.44 -4.59
N GLU A 220 20.78 -14.51 -4.23
CA GLU A 220 21.41 -14.65 -2.92
C GLU A 220 22.45 -13.56 -2.62
N THR A 221 23.10 -13.02 -3.67
CA THR A 221 24.03 -11.91 -3.51
C THR A 221 23.32 -10.67 -2.97
N PHE A 222 22.17 -10.29 -3.55
CA PHE A 222 21.39 -9.17 -3.06
C PHE A 222 20.85 -9.44 -1.65
N LYS A 223 20.23 -10.60 -1.43
CA LYS A 223 19.67 -10.96 -0.11
C LYS A 223 20.71 -10.85 0.99
N LYS A 224 21.91 -11.36 0.76
CA LYS A 224 23.02 -11.26 1.72
C LYS A 224 23.48 -9.82 1.95
N GLN A 225 23.69 -9.05 0.86
CA GLN A 225 24.14 -7.65 0.95
C GLN A 225 23.12 -6.77 1.66
N TYR A 226 21.83 -6.97 1.37
CA TYR A 226 20.74 -6.24 2.01
C TYR A 226 20.59 -6.62 3.48
N SER A 227 20.56 -7.93 3.80
CA SER A 227 20.40 -8.46 5.16
C SER A 227 21.50 -8.02 6.11
N ASN A 228 22.74 -7.86 5.62
CA ASN A 228 23.86 -7.37 6.41
C ASN A 228 23.66 -5.94 6.97
N ARG A 229 22.69 -5.20 6.43
CA ARG A 229 22.37 -3.85 6.88
C ARG A 229 21.19 -3.83 7.86
N ILE A 230 20.52 -4.95 8.04
CA ILE A 230 19.29 -5.03 8.86
C ILE A 230 19.65 -5.58 10.23
N PRO A 231 19.33 -4.92 11.35
CA PRO A 231 19.55 -5.43 12.69
C PRO A 231 18.98 -6.83 12.94
N LEU A 232 17.78 -7.14 12.38
CA LEU A 232 17.20 -8.48 12.45
C LEU A 232 17.89 -9.51 11.54
N GLY A 233 18.90 -9.12 10.76
CA GLY A 233 19.78 -10.01 9.98
C GLY A 233 19.14 -10.66 8.76
N ARG A 234 17.93 -10.26 8.33
CA ARG A 234 17.22 -10.83 7.19
C ARG A 234 16.30 -9.81 6.51
N MET A 235 15.91 -10.09 5.29
CA MET A 235 14.79 -9.40 4.64
C MET A 235 13.47 -9.84 5.29
N ALA A 236 12.44 -9.02 5.14
CA ALA A 236 11.11 -9.33 5.64
C ALA A 236 10.40 -10.36 4.75
N LEU A 237 9.57 -11.18 5.36
CA LEU A 237 8.54 -11.93 4.64
C LEU A 237 7.39 -10.96 4.31
N LYS A 238 6.70 -11.17 3.20
CA LYS A 238 5.59 -10.30 2.75
C LYS A 238 4.44 -10.23 3.75
N GLU A 239 4.20 -11.32 4.48
CA GLU A 239 3.17 -11.43 5.51
C GLU A 239 3.44 -10.52 6.73
N GLU A 240 4.71 -10.20 6.99
CA GLU A 240 5.10 -9.35 8.13
C GLU A 240 4.65 -7.89 7.99
N MET A 241 4.24 -7.48 6.79
CA MET A 241 3.67 -6.14 6.53
C MET A 241 2.19 -6.05 6.95
N VAL A 242 1.49 -7.20 7.04
CA VAL A 242 0.04 -7.25 7.27
C VAL A 242 -0.34 -6.72 8.65
N GLY A 243 0.42 -7.03 9.69
CA GLY A 243 0.13 -6.58 11.04
C GLY A 243 0.00 -5.06 11.17
N ALA A 244 0.90 -4.31 10.54
CA ALA A 244 0.83 -2.85 10.51
C ALA A 244 -0.41 -2.34 9.76
N LEU A 245 -0.80 -3.00 8.65
CA LEU A 245 -2.00 -2.66 7.91
C LEU A 245 -3.26 -2.87 8.76
N ILE A 246 -3.41 -4.03 9.39
CA ILE A 246 -4.59 -4.34 10.23
C ILE A 246 -4.70 -3.35 11.40
N TYR A 247 -3.57 -3.02 12.06
CA TYR A 247 -3.54 -2.00 13.08
C TYR A 247 -4.07 -0.65 12.55
N LEU A 248 -3.53 -0.16 11.43
CA LEU A 248 -3.93 1.14 10.88
C LEU A 248 -5.36 1.14 10.29
N ALA A 249 -5.83 0.01 9.78
CA ALA A 249 -7.17 -0.14 9.23
C ALA A 249 -8.28 -0.18 10.29
N SER A 250 -7.94 -0.61 11.51
CA SER A 250 -8.89 -0.94 12.57
C SER A 250 -9.05 0.18 13.62
N ASP A 251 -9.98 -0.03 14.55
CA ASP A 251 -10.22 0.87 15.68
C ASP A 251 -9.07 0.83 16.72
N ALA A 252 -8.16 -0.16 16.65
CA ALA A 252 -6.95 -0.21 17.46
C ALA A 252 -6.04 1.01 17.25
N SER A 253 -6.17 1.68 16.10
CA SER A 253 -5.45 2.92 15.77
C SER A 253 -6.37 4.14 15.72
N SER A 254 -7.50 4.14 16.42
CA SER A 254 -8.51 5.22 16.37
C SER A 254 -7.97 6.61 16.74
N TYR A 255 -6.85 6.69 17.47
CA TYR A 255 -6.17 7.93 17.83
C TYR A 255 -4.83 8.13 17.10
N VAL A 256 -4.65 7.43 15.96
CA VAL A 256 -3.41 7.47 15.16
C VAL A 256 -3.72 8.03 13.77
N THR A 257 -3.20 9.22 13.47
CA THR A 257 -3.28 9.85 12.15
C THR A 257 -2.02 10.68 11.87
N GLY A 258 -1.61 10.78 10.60
CA GLY A 258 -0.41 11.49 10.17
C GLY A 258 0.89 10.74 10.46
N GLN A 259 0.82 9.47 10.88
CA GLN A 259 1.98 8.68 11.27
C GLN A 259 2.55 7.87 10.12
N ASN A 260 3.84 7.60 10.20
CA ASN A 260 4.56 6.68 9.33
C ASN A 260 5.01 5.47 10.16
N ILE A 261 4.41 4.31 9.92
CA ILE A 261 4.80 3.06 10.58
C ILE A 261 5.85 2.37 9.72
N ILE A 262 7.07 2.31 10.23
CA ILE A 262 8.21 1.70 9.55
C ILE A 262 8.25 0.22 9.95
N VAL A 263 8.35 -0.66 8.93
CA VAL A 263 8.42 -2.11 9.09
C VAL A 263 9.62 -2.62 8.28
N ASP A 264 10.81 -2.50 8.83
CA ASP A 264 12.08 -2.65 8.09
C ASP A 264 13.15 -3.50 8.81
N GLY A 265 12.79 -4.10 9.95
CA GLY A 265 13.74 -4.90 10.74
C GLY A 265 14.80 -4.07 11.45
N GLY A 266 14.59 -2.76 11.59
CA GLY A 266 15.49 -1.81 12.24
C GLY A 266 16.52 -1.18 11.30
N LEU A 267 16.34 -1.29 9.98
CA LEU A 267 17.29 -0.76 8.99
C LEU A 267 17.49 0.75 9.13
N ASP A 268 16.46 1.51 9.51
CA ASP A 268 16.51 2.97 9.66
C ASP A 268 16.96 3.44 11.05
N ALA A 269 17.22 2.52 11.97
CA ALA A 269 17.56 2.85 13.36
C ALA A 269 19.06 3.17 13.58
N TRP A 270 19.92 3.00 12.57
CA TRP A 270 21.38 3.24 12.64
C TRP A 270 21.96 3.89 11.38
#